data_3e1d049a08c0c8d52d1d3f70196bba60
#
_entry.id   3e1d049a08c0c8d52d1d3f70196bba60
#
_cell.length_a   1.000
_cell.length_b   1.000
_cell.length_c   1.000
_cell.angle_alpha   90.00
_cell.angle_beta   90.00
_cell.angle_gamma   90.00
#
_symmetry.space_group_name_H-M   'P 1'
#
loop_
_entity.id
_entity.type
_entity.pdbx_description
1 polymer ?
#
loop_
_entity_poly.entity_id
_entity_poly.type
_entity_poly.pdbx_seq_one_letter_code
_entity_poly.pdbx_strand_id
1 'polypeptide(L)'
;MRPHICLVAPIAFCFLAIPLLNLPARAQAPAEMVSAEERAAFHRDPQWLLIAPYLPDAKTATAAQLETAADVLRARRFPEDALDFYGYAIARGGPLSELLNKMGIVRLELKQVAVAHELFQQSVRAKKRDPSSWNNLGVTEYITKHFKNAINDYQRAAKFDKHSPIYHSNLGMAYFENGDMESARRQFSIALELDAHAFDKRTSGGSTAQVVGTQNYPQLAFEMARMYAHNHDDAETLLWLSKATEAGYDTRHEIYNDVALRPYARDPRVVLMLKNAQQMRMRSVAAAGPVQSLGSASEGRRVD
;
A
#
# COMPACT_ATOMS: atom_id res chain seq x y z
N MET A 1 19.51 -61.94 1.43
CA MET A 1 19.40 -60.64 0.75
C MET A 1 18.73 -59.66 1.73
N ARG A 2 19.48 -58.74 2.29
CA ARG A 2 18.94 -57.71 3.19
C ARG A 2 18.85 -56.38 2.40
N PRO A 3 17.77 -55.61 2.46
CA PRO A 3 17.71 -54.31 1.78
C PRO A 3 18.52 -53.27 2.57
N HIS A 4 19.41 -52.58 1.87
CA HIS A 4 20.13 -51.42 2.40
C HIS A 4 19.18 -50.23 2.50
N ILE A 5 18.89 -49.81 3.71
CA ILE A 5 18.22 -48.51 4.00
C ILE A 5 19.28 -47.42 3.88
N CYS A 6 19.21 -46.62 2.83
CA CYS A 6 19.97 -45.38 2.75
C CYS A 6 19.38 -44.37 3.72
N LEU A 7 20.09 -44.15 4.83
CA LEU A 7 19.84 -42.96 5.67
C LEU A 7 20.28 -41.73 4.91
N VAL A 8 19.31 -40.93 4.49
CA VAL A 8 19.58 -39.57 3.99
C VAL A 8 19.77 -38.69 5.22
N ALA A 9 21.01 -38.30 5.48
CA ALA A 9 21.34 -37.34 6.53
C ALA A 9 20.74 -35.96 6.18
N PRO A 10 20.20 -35.20 7.16
CA PRO A 10 19.72 -33.85 6.91
C PRO A 10 20.93 -32.97 6.58
N ILE A 11 20.94 -32.39 5.39
CA ILE A 11 21.91 -31.37 4.99
C ILE A 11 21.61 -30.12 5.83
N ALA A 12 22.45 -29.88 6.83
CA ALA A 12 22.46 -28.63 7.57
C ALA A 12 22.88 -27.52 6.59
N PHE A 13 21.93 -26.71 6.17
CA PHE A 13 22.20 -25.52 5.37
C PHE A 13 22.93 -24.50 6.24
N CYS A 14 24.23 -24.38 6.01
CA CYS A 14 24.99 -23.22 6.44
C CYS A 14 24.43 -21.99 5.69
N PHE A 15 23.65 -21.18 6.40
CA PHE A 15 23.35 -19.83 5.96
C PHE A 15 24.69 -19.09 5.86
N LEU A 16 25.10 -18.77 4.64
CA LEU A 16 26.08 -17.71 4.40
C LEU A 16 25.39 -16.43 4.88
N ALA A 17 25.69 -16.07 6.14
CA ALA A 17 25.33 -14.78 6.68
C ALA A 17 26.00 -13.72 5.80
N ILE A 18 25.23 -13.08 4.94
CA ILE A 18 25.62 -11.80 4.36
C ILE A 18 25.91 -10.91 5.59
N PRO A 19 27.10 -10.33 5.72
CA PRO A 19 27.41 -9.52 6.90
C PRO A 19 26.44 -8.35 6.93
N LEU A 20 25.46 -8.41 7.85
CA LEU A 20 24.65 -7.28 8.26
C LEU A 20 25.61 -6.29 8.93
N LEU A 21 26.13 -5.36 8.13
CA LEU A 21 26.91 -4.24 8.61
C LEU A 21 26.13 -3.49 9.67
N ASN A 22 26.53 -3.64 10.92
CA ASN A 22 26.26 -2.83 12.10
C ASN A 22 25.03 -1.91 12.01
N LEU A 23 23.85 -2.45 12.29
CA LEU A 23 22.65 -1.68 12.58
C LEU A 23 22.52 -1.51 14.10
N PRO A 24 22.15 -0.31 14.58
CA PRO A 24 21.91 -0.10 16.00
C PRO A 24 20.79 -1.00 16.48
N ALA A 25 21.01 -1.67 17.60
CA ALA A 25 20.21 -2.74 18.19
C ALA A 25 18.77 -2.37 18.66
N ARG A 26 18.11 -1.36 18.08
CA ARG A 26 16.86 -0.79 18.62
C ARG A 26 15.61 -0.94 17.76
N ALA A 27 15.65 -1.69 16.67
CA ALA A 27 14.49 -1.81 15.76
C ALA A 27 14.27 -3.22 15.18
N GLN A 28 14.73 -4.26 15.85
CA GLN A 28 14.49 -5.62 15.39
C GLN A 28 13.52 -6.33 16.35
N ALA A 29 12.20 -6.09 16.16
CA ALA A 29 11.31 -7.22 16.34
C ALA A 29 11.67 -8.21 15.22
N PRO A 30 12.03 -9.48 15.51
CA PRO A 30 12.31 -10.45 14.47
C PRO A 30 11.06 -10.51 13.58
N ALA A 31 11.25 -10.29 12.26
CA ALA A 31 10.20 -10.65 11.32
C ALA A 31 9.87 -12.11 11.63
N GLU A 32 8.63 -12.38 12.05
CA GLU A 32 8.20 -13.76 12.30
C GLU A 32 8.39 -14.51 10.99
N MET A 33 9.46 -15.28 10.94
CA MET A 33 9.69 -16.20 9.83
C MET A 33 8.66 -17.30 9.97
N VAL A 34 7.93 -17.57 8.89
CA VAL A 34 7.00 -18.70 8.81
C VAL A 34 7.77 -19.96 9.24
N SER A 35 7.24 -20.68 10.22
CA SER A 35 7.87 -21.89 10.72
C SER A 35 7.98 -22.96 9.63
N ALA A 36 8.92 -23.89 9.78
CA ALA A 36 9.07 -25.00 8.83
C ALA A 36 7.79 -25.84 8.71
N GLU A 37 7.02 -25.94 9.79
CA GLU A 37 5.73 -26.66 9.81
C GLU A 37 4.65 -25.91 9.03
N GLU A 38 4.53 -24.60 9.23
CA GLU A 38 3.59 -23.77 8.46
C GLU A 38 3.94 -23.77 6.98
N ARG A 39 5.23 -23.67 6.64
CA ARG A 39 5.67 -23.76 5.26
C ARG A 39 5.36 -25.12 4.62
N ALA A 40 5.59 -26.21 5.37
CA ALA A 40 5.20 -27.55 4.91
C ALA A 40 3.68 -27.71 4.75
N ALA A 41 2.88 -26.97 5.52
CA ALA A 41 1.43 -26.92 5.33
C ALA A 41 1.05 -26.22 4.02
N PHE A 42 1.67 -25.09 3.71
CA PHE A 42 1.48 -24.40 2.41
C PHE A 42 1.89 -25.27 1.22
N HIS A 43 2.94 -26.09 1.37
CA HIS A 43 3.38 -27.00 0.31
C HIS A 43 2.45 -28.22 0.08
N ARG A 44 1.40 -28.39 0.89
CA ARG A 44 0.31 -29.35 0.65
C ARG A 44 -0.83 -28.77 -0.19
N ASP A 45 -0.81 -27.46 -0.44
CA ASP A 45 -1.80 -26.81 -1.30
C ASP A 45 -1.76 -27.41 -2.72
N PRO A 46 -2.93 -27.73 -3.32
CA PRO A 46 -2.99 -28.22 -4.69
C PRO A 46 -2.27 -27.33 -5.71
N GLN A 47 -2.28 -25.99 -5.51
CA GLN A 47 -1.54 -25.08 -6.39
C GLN A 47 -0.03 -25.27 -6.28
N TRP A 48 0.50 -25.54 -5.06
CA TRP A 48 1.92 -25.85 -4.91
C TRP A 48 2.29 -27.12 -5.69
N LEU A 49 1.50 -28.17 -5.57
CA LEU A 49 1.76 -29.44 -6.28
C LEU A 49 1.75 -29.29 -7.80
N LEU A 50 1.02 -28.30 -8.34
CA LEU A 50 1.00 -27.98 -9.77
C LEU A 50 2.23 -27.21 -10.23
N ILE A 51 2.88 -26.43 -9.38
CA ILE A 51 4.02 -25.58 -9.78
C ILE A 51 5.37 -26.14 -9.35
N ALA A 52 5.44 -26.84 -8.21
CA ALA A 52 6.69 -27.34 -7.64
C ALA A 52 7.52 -28.18 -8.62
N PRO A 53 6.94 -29.09 -9.46
CA PRO A 53 7.70 -29.87 -10.42
C PRO A 53 8.39 -29.05 -11.52
N TYR A 54 7.93 -27.81 -11.73
CA TYR A 54 8.45 -26.92 -12.78
C TYR A 54 9.38 -25.84 -12.25
N LEU A 55 9.62 -25.80 -10.92
CA LEU A 55 10.57 -24.88 -10.36
C LEU A 55 11.99 -25.24 -10.78
N PRO A 56 12.80 -24.24 -11.20
CA PRO A 56 14.17 -24.48 -11.60
C PRO A 56 15.05 -24.89 -10.42
N ASP A 57 16.04 -25.72 -10.64
CA ASP A 57 17.03 -26.05 -9.62
C ASP A 57 17.88 -24.82 -9.30
N ALA A 58 17.84 -24.38 -8.05
CA ALA A 58 18.56 -23.22 -7.56
C ALA A 58 20.09 -23.31 -7.76
N LYS A 59 20.64 -24.54 -7.87
CA LYS A 59 22.08 -24.74 -8.06
C LYS A 59 22.54 -24.59 -9.52
N THR A 60 21.67 -24.81 -10.48
CA THR A 60 22.04 -24.84 -11.90
C THR A 60 21.36 -23.75 -12.74
N ALA A 61 20.24 -23.21 -12.26
CA ALA A 61 19.48 -22.21 -12.98
C ALA A 61 20.18 -20.86 -13.06
N THR A 62 19.86 -20.09 -14.09
CA THR A 62 20.31 -18.71 -14.27
C THR A 62 19.55 -17.77 -13.34
N ALA A 63 20.12 -16.59 -13.06
CA ALA A 63 19.46 -15.55 -12.26
C ALA A 63 18.07 -15.19 -12.83
N ALA A 64 17.93 -15.06 -14.15
CA ALA A 64 16.65 -14.73 -14.80
C ALA A 64 15.59 -15.82 -14.63
N GLN A 65 15.98 -17.10 -14.70
CA GLN A 65 15.06 -18.22 -14.47
C GLN A 65 14.58 -18.24 -13.00
N LEU A 66 15.48 -17.98 -12.06
CA LEU A 66 15.17 -17.94 -10.64
C LEU A 66 14.25 -16.74 -10.31
N GLU A 67 14.51 -15.58 -10.91
CA GLU A 67 13.66 -14.39 -10.77
C GLU A 67 12.24 -14.66 -11.31
N THR A 68 12.14 -15.25 -12.50
CA THR A 68 10.84 -15.63 -13.11
C THR A 68 10.08 -16.62 -12.21
N ALA A 69 10.76 -17.61 -11.64
CA ALA A 69 10.15 -18.55 -10.70
C ALA A 69 9.65 -17.83 -9.44
N ALA A 70 10.43 -16.89 -8.91
CA ALA A 70 10.04 -16.07 -7.76
C ALA A 70 8.79 -15.21 -8.06
N ASP A 71 8.73 -14.58 -9.24
CA ASP A 71 7.56 -13.80 -9.67
C ASP A 71 6.31 -14.68 -9.75
N VAL A 72 6.42 -15.91 -10.28
CA VAL A 72 5.32 -16.89 -10.33
C VAL A 72 4.89 -17.30 -8.91
N LEU A 73 5.84 -17.62 -8.04
CA LEU A 73 5.57 -18.01 -6.65
C LEU A 73 4.85 -16.90 -5.90
N ARG A 74 5.30 -15.65 -6.02
CA ARG A 74 4.63 -14.48 -5.46
C ARG A 74 3.19 -14.34 -5.98
N ALA A 75 2.99 -14.42 -7.29
CA ALA A 75 1.68 -14.31 -7.93
C ALA A 75 0.72 -15.44 -7.48
N ARG A 76 1.25 -16.61 -7.15
CA ARG A 76 0.52 -17.79 -6.65
C ARG A 76 0.39 -17.82 -5.13
N ARG A 77 0.80 -16.74 -4.44
CA ARG A 77 0.73 -16.58 -2.98
C ARG A 77 1.60 -17.55 -2.17
N PHE A 78 2.78 -17.84 -2.67
CA PHE A 78 3.86 -18.51 -1.96
C PHE A 78 5.01 -17.51 -1.69
N PRO A 79 4.76 -16.50 -0.82
CA PRO A 79 5.67 -15.36 -0.66
C PRO A 79 7.02 -15.74 -0.08
N GLU A 80 7.08 -16.67 0.87
CA GLU A 80 8.36 -17.08 1.47
C GLU A 80 9.23 -17.86 0.48
N ASP A 81 8.61 -18.68 -0.37
CA ASP A 81 9.33 -19.36 -1.44
C ASP A 81 9.79 -18.37 -2.51
N ALA A 82 8.98 -17.36 -2.83
CA ALA A 82 9.38 -16.28 -3.73
C ALA A 82 10.62 -15.54 -3.20
N LEU A 83 10.68 -15.26 -1.89
CA LEU A 83 11.85 -14.60 -1.26
C LEU A 83 13.11 -15.44 -1.39
N ASP A 84 13.01 -16.76 -1.20
CA ASP A 84 14.16 -17.66 -1.38
C ASP A 84 14.66 -17.62 -2.82
N PHE A 85 13.75 -17.71 -3.79
CA PHE A 85 14.11 -17.69 -5.21
C PHE A 85 14.71 -16.34 -5.65
N TYR A 86 14.20 -15.20 -5.14
CA TYR A 86 14.88 -13.91 -5.33
C TYR A 86 16.29 -13.90 -4.71
N GLY A 87 16.45 -14.48 -3.51
CA GLY A 87 17.75 -14.64 -2.88
C GLY A 87 18.72 -15.49 -3.72
N TYR A 88 18.25 -16.59 -4.28
CA TYR A 88 19.04 -17.41 -5.22
C TYR A 88 19.40 -16.63 -6.49
N ALA A 89 18.48 -15.84 -7.04
CA ALA A 89 18.75 -14.99 -8.19
C ALA A 89 19.84 -13.96 -7.90
N ILE A 90 19.84 -13.33 -6.72
CA ILE A 90 20.93 -12.43 -6.26
C ILE A 90 22.26 -13.18 -6.18
N ALA A 91 22.28 -14.37 -5.58
CA ALA A 91 23.48 -15.19 -5.46
C ALA A 91 24.04 -15.63 -6.84
N ARG A 92 23.20 -15.67 -7.88
CA ARG A 92 23.57 -15.92 -9.26
C ARG A 92 23.94 -14.68 -10.08
N GLY A 93 24.13 -13.53 -9.40
CA GLY A 93 24.54 -12.28 -10.03
C GLY A 93 23.42 -11.54 -10.75
N GLY A 94 22.16 -11.80 -10.37
CA GLY A 94 21.00 -11.05 -10.87
C GLY A 94 21.03 -9.58 -10.48
N PRO A 95 20.13 -8.75 -11.03
CA PRO A 95 20.10 -7.29 -10.84
C PRO A 95 19.70 -6.94 -9.40
N LEU A 96 20.72 -6.70 -8.56
CA LEU A 96 20.58 -6.55 -7.10
C LEU A 96 19.49 -5.54 -6.70
N SER A 97 19.47 -4.35 -7.31
CA SER A 97 18.48 -3.31 -6.97
C SER A 97 17.05 -3.78 -7.24
N GLU A 98 16.82 -4.39 -8.41
CA GLU A 98 15.50 -4.85 -8.82
C GLU A 98 15.02 -6.01 -7.95
N LEU A 99 15.87 -6.97 -7.67
CA LEU A 99 15.54 -8.11 -6.83
C LEU A 99 15.26 -7.70 -5.37
N LEU A 100 16.07 -6.79 -4.80
CA LEU A 100 15.81 -6.22 -3.48
C LEU A 100 14.47 -5.46 -3.45
N ASN A 101 14.16 -4.71 -4.51
CA ASN A 101 12.88 -4.03 -4.62
C ASN A 101 11.71 -5.03 -4.64
N LYS A 102 11.80 -6.10 -5.43
CA LYS A 102 10.78 -7.17 -5.47
C LYS A 102 10.63 -7.87 -4.11
N MET A 103 11.73 -8.18 -3.43
CA MET A 103 11.70 -8.74 -2.07
C MET A 103 11.01 -7.77 -1.08
N GLY A 104 11.30 -6.48 -1.17
CA GLY A 104 10.65 -5.44 -0.36
C GLY A 104 9.13 -5.41 -0.56
N ILE A 105 8.65 -5.57 -1.79
CA ILE A 105 7.22 -5.64 -2.09
C ILE A 105 6.59 -6.89 -1.46
N VAL A 106 7.25 -8.06 -1.55
CA VAL A 106 6.77 -9.27 -0.88
C VAL A 106 6.66 -9.06 0.64
N ARG A 107 7.64 -8.39 1.26
CA ARG A 107 7.59 -8.06 2.70
C ARG A 107 6.46 -7.06 3.04
N LEU A 108 6.13 -6.12 2.14
CA LEU A 108 4.95 -5.27 2.32
C LEU A 108 3.64 -6.07 2.25
N GLU A 109 3.52 -7.00 1.32
CA GLU A 109 2.36 -7.90 1.20
C GLU A 109 2.18 -8.74 2.48
N LEU A 110 3.27 -9.13 3.11
CA LEU A 110 3.32 -9.81 4.42
C LEU A 110 3.16 -8.85 5.62
N LYS A 111 2.89 -7.56 5.38
CA LYS A 111 2.76 -6.49 6.41
C LYS A 111 4.03 -6.28 7.26
N GLN A 112 5.17 -6.74 6.79
CA GLN A 112 6.47 -6.59 7.45
C GLN A 112 7.13 -5.27 7.00
N VAL A 113 6.51 -4.14 7.34
CA VAL A 113 6.86 -2.81 6.83
C VAL A 113 8.30 -2.42 7.13
N ALA A 114 8.81 -2.72 8.33
CA ALA A 114 10.19 -2.39 8.71
C ALA A 114 11.23 -3.12 7.85
N VAL A 115 11.01 -4.42 7.58
CA VAL A 115 11.90 -5.21 6.72
C VAL A 115 11.83 -4.74 5.27
N ALA A 116 10.62 -4.42 4.79
CA ALA A 116 10.44 -3.86 3.46
C ALA A 116 11.19 -2.52 3.30
N HIS A 117 11.11 -1.64 4.30
CA HIS A 117 11.82 -0.36 4.33
C HIS A 117 13.33 -0.55 4.15
N GLU A 118 13.94 -1.48 4.88
CA GLU A 118 15.37 -1.77 4.75
C GLU A 118 15.75 -2.31 3.38
N LEU A 119 14.93 -3.21 2.82
CA LEU A 119 15.14 -3.75 1.48
C LEU A 119 15.07 -2.66 0.40
N PHE A 120 14.10 -1.73 0.50
CA PHE A 120 14.03 -0.60 -0.42
C PHE A 120 15.18 0.37 -0.24
N GLN A 121 15.64 0.63 0.99
CA GLN A 121 16.86 1.41 1.21
C GLN A 121 18.08 0.77 0.55
N GLN A 122 18.24 -0.56 0.67
CA GLN A 122 19.34 -1.28 0.02
C GLN A 122 19.19 -1.22 -1.51
N SER A 123 18.00 -1.35 -2.03
CA SER A 123 17.68 -1.21 -3.46
C SER A 123 18.09 0.17 -3.98
N VAL A 124 17.70 1.25 -3.29
CA VAL A 124 18.10 2.63 -3.63
C VAL A 124 19.62 2.81 -3.57
N ARG A 125 20.32 2.21 -2.59
CA ARG A 125 21.79 2.28 -2.51
C ARG A 125 22.46 1.59 -3.69
N ALA A 126 21.90 0.44 -4.14
CA ALA A 126 22.40 -0.30 -5.28
C ALA A 126 22.18 0.45 -6.62
N LYS A 127 21.03 1.15 -6.77
CA LYS A 127 20.72 1.92 -7.98
C LYS A 127 20.00 3.22 -7.62
N LYS A 128 20.79 4.29 -7.40
CA LYS A 128 20.31 5.59 -6.91
C LYS A 128 19.29 6.29 -7.81
N ARG A 129 19.18 5.91 -9.08
CA ARG A 129 18.28 6.52 -10.07
C ARG A 129 17.13 5.60 -10.46
N ASP A 130 16.84 4.58 -9.66
CA ASP A 130 15.67 3.73 -9.88
C ASP A 130 14.42 4.34 -9.26
N PRO A 131 13.45 4.82 -10.08
CA PRO A 131 12.26 5.50 -9.57
C PRO A 131 11.36 4.58 -8.74
N SER A 132 11.27 3.29 -9.11
CA SER A 132 10.42 2.32 -8.39
C SER A 132 10.89 2.10 -6.96
N SER A 133 12.20 2.00 -6.75
CA SER A 133 12.78 1.83 -5.41
C SER A 133 12.53 3.05 -4.52
N TRP A 134 12.67 4.26 -5.05
CA TRP A 134 12.34 5.49 -4.32
C TRP A 134 10.85 5.56 -3.98
N ASN A 135 9.97 5.24 -4.94
CA ASN A 135 8.54 5.20 -4.69
C ASN A 135 8.20 4.21 -3.57
N ASN A 136 8.74 3.00 -3.63
CA ASN A 136 8.42 1.96 -2.65
C ASN A 136 9.01 2.26 -1.26
N LEU A 137 10.16 2.94 -1.20
CA LEU A 137 10.67 3.50 0.06
C LEU A 137 9.68 4.52 0.63
N GLY A 138 9.21 5.47 -0.19
CA GLY A 138 8.18 6.43 0.19
C GLY A 138 6.88 5.78 0.68
N VAL A 139 6.47 4.66 0.10
CA VAL A 139 5.29 3.89 0.57
C VAL A 139 5.49 3.40 2.01
N THR A 140 6.67 2.93 2.39
CA THR A 140 6.93 2.50 3.77
C THR A 140 6.91 3.68 4.74
N GLU A 141 7.46 4.83 4.35
CA GLU A 141 7.41 6.08 5.13
C GLU A 141 5.96 6.58 5.28
N TYR A 142 5.15 6.48 4.22
CA TYR A 142 3.73 6.83 4.26
C TYR A 142 2.94 5.93 5.23
N ILE A 143 3.13 4.61 5.16
CA ILE A 143 2.46 3.63 6.04
C ILE A 143 2.80 3.91 7.51
N THR A 144 4.06 4.31 7.79
CA THR A 144 4.52 4.67 9.13
C THR A 144 4.21 6.11 9.51
N LYS A 145 3.46 6.85 8.68
CA LYS A 145 3.02 8.24 8.88
C LYS A 145 4.15 9.26 8.90
N HIS A 146 5.30 8.95 8.39
CA HIS A 146 6.40 9.88 8.19
C HIS A 146 6.21 10.65 6.87
N PHE A 147 5.12 11.40 6.74
CA PHE A 147 4.68 11.99 5.47
C PHE A 147 5.71 12.91 4.82
N LYS A 148 6.51 13.65 5.60
CA LYS A 148 7.59 14.48 5.05
C LYS A 148 8.69 13.67 4.38
N ASN A 149 9.05 12.51 4.93
CA ASN A 149 10.01 11.59 4.32
C ASN A 149 9.41 10.97 3.05
N ALA A 150 8.14 10.52 3.12
CA ALA A 150 7.43 10.00 1.97
C ALA A 150 7.40 11.00 0.81
N ILE A 151 7.10 12.29 1.08
CA ILE A 151 7.14 13.37 0.08
C ILE A 151 8.52 13.44 -0.58
N ASN A 152 9.60 13.45 0.20
CA ASN A 152 10.96 13.52 -0.34
C ASN A 152 11.29 12.36 -1.26
N ASP A 153 10.88 11.15 -0.88
CA ASP A 153 11.17 9.94 -1.64
C ASP A 153 10.32 9.85 -2.91
N TYR A 154 9.02 10.20 -2.84
CA TYR A 154 8.15 10.29 -4.02
C TYR A 154 8.58 11.40 -4.99
N GLN A 155 9.07 12.54 -4.48
CA GLN A 155 9.65 13.59 -5.34
C GLN A 155 10.85 13.08 -6.13
N ARG A 156 11.69 12.23 -5.51
CA ARG A 156 12.81 11.59 -6.21
C ARG A 156 12.32 10.60 -7.26
N ALA A 157 11.31 9.80 -6.95
CA ALA A 157 10.70 8.90 -7.91
C ALA A 157 10.15 9.66 -9.12
N ALA A 158 9.33 10.69 -8.90
CA ALA A 158 8.75 11.54 -9.94
C ALA A 158 9.82 12.33 -10.74
N LYS A 159 10.95 12.70 -10.10
CA LYS A 159 12.08 13.33 -10.80
C LYS A 159 12.77 12.39 -11.78
N PHE A 160 12.89 11.11 -11.45
CA PHE A 160 13.54 10.11 -12.30
C PHE A 160 12.61 9.57 -13.39
N ASP A 161 11.31 9.54 -13.13
CA ASP A 161 10.28 9.24 -14.11
C ASP A 161 9.05 10.13 -13.88
N LYS A 162 9.00 11.24 -14.61
CA LYS A 162 7.93 12.24 -14.53
C LYS A 162 6.64 11.86 -15.25
N HIS A 163 6.63 10.73 -15.96
CA HIS A 163 5.47 10.26 -16.74
C HIS A 163 4.71 9.13 -16.03
N SER A 164 5.10 8.76 -14.82
CA SER A 164 4.39 7.75 -14.03
C SER A 164 3.24 8.37 -13.23
N PRO A 165 1.97 8.08 -13.56
CA PRO A 165 0.83 8.58 -12.78
C PRO A 165 0.84 8.07 -11.33
N ILE A 166 1.42 6.88 -11.08
CA ILE A 166 1.53 6.30 -9.72
C ILE A 166 2.41 7.17 -8.83
N TYR A 167 3.54 7.69 -9.33
CA TYR A 167 4.43 8.51 -8.49
C TYR A 167 3.78 9.84 -8.14
N HIS A 168 3.05 10.45 -9.07
CA HIS A 168 2.32 11.68 -8.82
C HIS A 168 1.12 11.45 -7.90
N SER A 169 0.37 10.36 -8.06
CA SER A 169 -0.73 10.03 -7.15
C SER A 169 -0.24 9.79 -5.72
N ASN A 170 0.84 9.01 -5.54
CA ASN A 170 1.44 8.76 -4.22
C ASN A 170 1.98 10.05 -3.58
N LEU A 171 2.64 10.91 -4.38
CA LEU A 171 3.13 12.20 -3.92
C LEU A 171 1.98 13.11 -3.48
N GLY A 172 0.90 13.15 -4.26
CA GLY A 172 -0.31 13.88 -3.92
C GLY A 172 -0.94 13.39 -2.62
N MET A 173 -1.01 12.07 -2.41
CA MET A 173 -1.49 11.48 -1.16
C MET A 173 -0.63 11.87 0.03
N ALA A 174 0.70 11.87 -0.12
CA ALA A 174 1.60 12.27 0.96
C ALA A 174 1.48 13.77 1.31
N TYR A 175 1.31 14.64 0.32
CA TYR A 175 1.01 16.05 0.55
C TYR A 175 -0.35 16.24 1.24
N PHE A 176 -1.37 15.51 0.81
CA PHE A 176 -2.70 15.55 1.42
C PHE A 176 -2.64 15.20 2.92
N GLU A 177 -2.00 14.09 3.27
CA GLU A 177 -1.84 13.67 4.68
C GLU A 177 -0.95 14.63 5.49
N ASN A 178 -0.02 15.31 4.84
CA ASN A 178 0.82 16.34 5.48
C ASN A 178 0.10 17.70 5.61
N GLY A 179 -1.14 17.85 5.09
CA GLY A 179 -1.94 19.06 5.16
C GLY A 179 -1.66 20.09 4.06
N ASP A 180 -0.77 19.82 3.12
CA ASP A 180 -0.48 20.69 1.97
C ASP A 180 -1.44 20.40 0.80
N MET A 181 -2.66 20.94 0.92
CA MET A 181 -3.74 20.71 -0.04
C MET A 181 -3.43 21.27 -1.44
N GLU A 182 -2.66 22.36 -1.50
CA GLU A 182 -2.32 22.95 -2.79
C GLU A 182 -1.35 22.08 -3.59
N SER A 183 -0.31 21.59 -2.92
CA SER A 183 0.64 20.65 -3.55
C SER A 183 -0.04 19.30 -3.86
N ALA A 184 -0.93 18.83 -3.00
CA ALA A 184 -1.69 17.61 -3.25
C ALA A 184 -2.50 17.71 -4.54
N ARG A 185 -3.29 18.79 -4.71
CA ARG A 185 -4.08 19.02 -5.92
C ARG A 185 -3.22 19.09 -7.17
N ARG A 186 -2.09 19.80 -7.13
CA ARG A 186 -1.16 19.86 -8.29
C ARG A 186 -0.70 18.46 -8.71
N GLN A 187 -0.34 17.61 -7.73
CA GLN A 187 0.13 16.26 -8.05
C GLN A 187 -0.99 15.34 -8.53
N PHE A 188 -2.18 15.46 -7.97
CA PHE A 188 -3.36 14.72 -8.44
C PHE A 188 -3.75 15.12 -9.88
N SER A 189 -3.71 16.43 -10.22
CA SER A 189 -3.94 16.90 -11.60
C SER A 189 -2.95 16.24 -12.57
N ILE A 190 -1.66 16.27 -12.24
CA ILE A 190 -0.64 15.65 -13.10
C ILE A 190 -0.91 14.15 -13.26
N ALA A 191 -1.29 13.45 -12.18
CA ALA A 191 -1.61 12.04 -12.26
C ALA A 191 -2.79 11.76 -13.19
N LEU A 192 -3.86 12.58 -13.12
CA LEU A 192 -5.05 12.47 -13.99
C LEU A 192 -4.76 12.86 -15.43
N GLU A 193 -3.90 13.86 -15.67
CA GLU A 193 -3.45 14.21 -17.01
C GLU A 193 -2.66 13.08 -17.69
N LEU A 194 -1.87 12.34 -16.91
CA LEU A 194 -1.10 11.18 -17.37
C LEU A 194 -1.96 9.93 -17.55
N ASP A 195 -2.93 9.71 -16.69
CA ASP A 195 -3.88 8.59 -16.75
C ASP A 195 -5.20 8.99 -16.07
N ALA A 196 -6.27 9.16 -16.85
CA ALA A 196 -7.60 9.51 -16.35
C ALA A 196 -8.14 8.51 -15.29
N HIS A 197 -7.58 7.30 -15.26
CA HIS A 197 -7.92 6.24 -14.32
C HIS A 197 -6.89 6.04 -13.20
N ALA A 198 -6.02 7.05 -12.96
CA ALA A 198 -4.93 6.96 -12.00
C ALA A 198 -5.37 6.59 -10.56
N PHE A 199 -6.63 6.87 -10.21
CA PHE A 199 -7.21 6.60 -8.89
C PHE A 199 -8.19 5.43 -8.85
N ASP A 200 -8.39 4.74 -9.98
CA ASP A 200 -9.19 3.51 -9.99
C ASP A 200 -8.45 2.42 -9.21
N LYS A 201 -9.25 1.55 -8.56
CA LYS A 201 -8.70 0.38 -7.85
C LYS A 201 -8.06 -0.58 -8.85
N ARG A 202 -6.80 -0.32 -9.21
CA ARG A 202 -5.99 -1.28 -9.94
C ARG A 202 -5.13 -2.05 -8.96
N THR A 203 -5.20 -3.35 -9.02
CA THR A 203 -4.25 -4.21 -8.32
C THR A 203 -2.90 -4.04 -9.03
N SER A 204 -1.98 -3.30 -8.40
CA SER A 204 -0.60 -3.17 -8.90
C SER A 204 0.11 -4.51 -8.75
N GLY A 205 0.03 -5.36 -9.76
CA GLY A 205 0.82 -6.61 -9.85
C GLY A 205 2.30 -6.39 -10.19
N GLY A 206 2.74 -5.13 -10.26
CA GLY A 206 4.09 -4.75 -10.70
C GLY A 206 5.11 -4.56 -9.58
N SER A 207 6.25 -3.99 -9.95
CA SER A 207 7.37 -3.65 -9.06
C SER A 207 7.19 -2.30 -8.34
N THR A 208 6.03 -1.65 -8.48
CA THR A 208 5.71 -0.33 -7.92
C THR A 208 4.46 -0.42 -7.07
N ALA A 209 4.56 -0.03 -5.80
CA ALA A 209 3.42 0.03 -4.90
C ALA A 209 2.68 1.37 -5.03
N GLN A 210 1.35 1.33 -4.93
CA GLN A 210 0.49 2.49 -4.86
C GLN A 210 -0.14 2.59 -3.48
N VAL A 211 -0.21 3.81 -2.94
CA VAL A 211 -0.91 4.07 -1.69
C VAL A 211 -2.41 4.04 -1.94
N VAL A 212 -3.11 3.18 -1.20
CA VAL A 212 -4.55 3.05 -1.27
C VAL A 212 -5.12 3.23 0.12
N GLY A 213 -5.61 4.43 0.41
CA GLY A 213 -6.30 4.71 1.66
C GLY A 213 -5.74 5.89 2.44
N THR A 214 -6.63 6.55 3.11
CA THR A 214 -6.39 7.73 3.97
C THR A 214 -7.32 7.67 5.16
N GLN A 215 -6.89 8.23 6.29
CA GLN A 215 -7.76 8.41 7.46
C GLN A 215 -8.81 9.51 7.21
N ASN A 216 -8.54 10.43 6.27
CA ASN A 216 -9.43 11.51 5.88
C ASN A 216 -10.15 11.24 4.55
N TYR A 217 -10.63 10.00 4.36
CA TYR A 217 -11.29 9.59 3.13
C TYR A 217 -12.45 10.52 2.71
N PRO A 218 -13.32 11.02 3.61
CA PRO A 218 -14.41 11.93 3.22
C PRO A 218 -13.89 13.20 2.53
N GLN A 219 -12.84 13.81 3.07
CA GLN A 219 -12.22 15.00 2.51
C GLN A 219 -11.49 14.69 1.21
N LEU A 220 -10.74 13.58 1.16
CA LEU A 220 -10.09 13.16 -0.09
C LEU A 220 -11.11 12.96 -1.20
N ALA A 221 -12.22 12.27 -0.92
CA ALA A 221 -13.26 12.04 -1.92
C ALA A 221 -13.85 13.34 -2.46
N PHE A 222 -14.01 14.36 -1.61
CA PHE A 222 -14.46 15.69 -2.05
C PHE A 222 -13.40 16.39 -2.92
N GLU A 223 -12.12 16.33 -2.55
CA GLU A 223 -11.02 16.88 -3.37
C GLU A 223 -10.93 16.18 -4.73
N MET A 224 -11.14 14.86 -4.79
CA MET A 224 -11.20 14.12 -6.05
C MET A 224 -12.38 14.59 -6.92
N ALA A 225 -13.57 14.80 -6.34
CA ALA A 225 -14.71 15.36 -7.06
C ALA A 225 -14.38 16.71 -7.69
N ARG A 226 -13.67 17.59 -6.95
CA ARG A 226 -13.20 18.90 -7.47
C ARG A 226 -12.25 18.76 -8.65
N MET A 227 -11.33 17.81 -8.57
CA MET A 227 -10.34 17.56 -9.62
C MET A 227 -11.01 17.07 -10.91
N TYR A 228 -11.94 16.12 -10.81
CA TYR A 228 -12.69 15.62 -11.96
C TYR A 228 -13.62 16.69 -12.55
N ALA A 229 -14.25 17.51 -11.69
CA ALA A 229 -15.05 18.65 -12.16
C ALA A 229 -14.21 19.69 -12.94
N HIS A 230 -12.99 19.95 -12.48
CA HIS A 230 -12.06 20.82 -13.18
C HIS A 230 -11.66 20.25 -14.55
N ASN A 231 -11.56 18.94 -14.67
CA ASN A 231 -11.25 18.23 -15.92
C ASN A 231 -12.50 17.98 -16.80
N HIS A 232 -13.68 18.49 -16.40
CA HIS A 232 -14.96 18.31 -17.11
C HIS A 232 -15.38 16.84 -17.25
N ASP A 233 -14.99 15.99 -16.31
CA ASP A 233 -15.47 14.62 -16.21
C ASP A 233 -16.67 14.53 -15.26
N ASP A 234 -17.86 14.67 -15.84
CA ASP A 234 -19.11 14.69 -15.08
C ASP A 234 -19.40 13.36 -14.38
N ALA A 235 -19.05 12.23 -15.00
CA ALA A 235 -19.33 10.91 -14.47
C ALA A 235 -18.51 10.65 -13.19
N GLU A 236 -17.20 10.89 -13.24
CA GLU A 236 -16.31 10.74 -12.09
C GLU A 236 -16.59 11.81 -11.02
N THR A 237 -16.94 13.04 -11.42
CA THR A 237 -17.35 14.10 -10.48
C THR A 237 -18.52 13.64 -9.62
N LEU A 238 -19.58 13.13 -10.24
CA LEU A 238 -20.77 12.65 -9.52
C LEU A 238 -20.47 11.44 -8.64
N LEU A 239 -19.67 10.51 -9.14
CA LEU A 239 -19.23 9.34 -8.37
C LEU A 239 -18.46 9.76 -7.10
N TRP A 240 -17.51 10.68 -7.21
CA TRP A 240 -16.72 11.12 -6.08
C TRP A 240 -17.51 12.04 -5.13
N LEU A 241 -18.44 12.85 -5.60
CA LEU A 241 -19.40 13.57 -4.75
C LEU A 241 -20.26 12.59 -3.92
N SER A 242 -20.72 11.49 -4.53
CA SER A 242 -21.46 10.44 -3.81
C SER A 242 -20.60 9.82 -2.72
N LYS A 243 -19.38 9.40 -3.07
CA LYS A 243 -18.42 8.82 -2.12
C LYS A 243 -18.12 9.77 -0.94
N ALA A 244 -17.91 11.06 -1.20
CA ALA A 244 -17.66 12.06 -0.15
C ALA A 244 -18.88 12.20 0.76
N THR A 245 -20.08 12.30 0.18
CA THR A 245 -21.34 12.47 0.90
C THR A 245 -21.69 11.25 1.75
N GLU A 246 -21.53 10.05 1.21
CA GLU A 246 -21.74 8.76 1.89
C GLU A 246 -20.74 8.57 3.04
N ALA A 247 -19.50 9.01 2.86
CA ALA A 247 -18.47 8.99 3.88
C ALA A 247 -18.63 10.06 4.97
N GLY A 248 -19.66 10.93 4.85
CA GLY A 248 -20.02 11.91 5.87
C GLY A 248 -19.41 13.29 5.69
N TYR A 249 -18.77 13.60 4.55
CA TYR A 249 -18.31 14.97 4.26
C TYR A 249 -19.49 15.94 4.14
N ASP A 250 -19.30 17.20 4.56
CA ASP A 250 -20.35 18.23 4.43
C ASP A 250 -20.37 18.81 3.00
N THR A 251 -20.64 17.94 2.04
CA THR A 251 -20.67 18.26 0.62
C THR A 251 -21.68 19.38 0.33
N ARG A 252 -22.77 19.46 1.09
CA ARG A 252 -23.83 20.45 0.87
C ARG A 252 -23.34 21.88 1.09
N HIS A 253 -22.52 22.11 2.12
CA HIS A 253 -21.96 23.43 2.41
C HIS A 253 -20.88 23.79 1.39
N GLU A 254 -19.99 22.87 1.11
CA GLU A 254 -18.78 23.13 0.34
C GLU A 254 -19.04 23.22 -1.18
N ILE A 255 -20.03 22.53 -1.73
CA ILE A 255 -20.29 22.51 -3.18
C ILE A 255 -20.65 23.90 -3.74
N TYR A 256 -21.26 24.78 -2.93
CA TYR A 256 -21.60 26.14 -3.36
C TYR A 256 -20.40 27.09 -3.31
N ASN A 257 -19.41 26.79 -2.50
CA ASN A 257 -18.22 27.62 -2.31
C ASN A 257 -17.13 27.34 -3.35
N ASP A 258 -17.18 26.14 -3.98
CA ASP A 258 -16.22 25.73 -4.96
C ASP A 258 -16.65 26.09 -6.39
N VAL A 259 -15.74 26.76 -7.13
CA VAL A 259 -16.04 27.26 -8.49
C VAL A 259 -16.28 26.12 -9.48
N ALA A 260 -15.52 25.02 -9.39
CA ALA A 260 -15.64 23.88 -10.29
C ALA A 260 -16.89 23.03 -9.99
N LEU A 261 -17.26 22.93 -8.71
CA LEU A 261 -18.38 22.11 -8.27
C LEU A 261 -19.73 22.86 -8.25
N ARG A 262 -19.73 24.20 -8.23
CA ARG A 262 -20.95 25.00 -8.18
C ARG A 262 -21.98 24.68 -9.26
N PRO A 263 -21.61 24.37 -10.53
CA PRO A 263 -22.56 23.95 -11.55
C PRO A 263 -23.34 22.69 -11.16
N TYR A 264 -22.68 21.76 -10.46
CA TYR A 264 -23.28 20.49 -10.03
C TYR A 264 -24.27 20.65 -8.87
N ALA A 265 -24.21 21.75 -8.11
CA ALA A 265 -25.14 22.02 -7.02
C ALA A 265 -26.61 22.07 -7.47
N ARG A 266 -26.87 22.31 -8.76
CA ARG A 266 -28.20 22.32 -9.38
C ARG A 266 -28.51 21.04 -10.16
N ASP A 267 -27.60 20.11 -10.29
CA ASP A 267 -27.84 18.83 -10.93
C ASP A 267 -28.87 18.04 -10.13
N PRO A 268 -29.96 17.55 -10.75
CA PRO A 268 -31.02 16.81 -10.04
C PRO A 268 -30.50 15.58 -9.28
N ARG A 269 -29.45 14.92 -9.81
CA ARG A 269 -28.79 13.75 -9.19
C ARG A 269 -28.11 14.15 -7.89
N VAL A 270 -27.38 15.26 -7.90
CA VAL A 270 -26.70 15.81 -6.72
C VAL A 270 -27.72 16.30 -5.68
N VAL A 271 -28.75 17.02 -6.12
CA VAL A 271 -29.83 17.49 -5.22
C VAL A 271 -30.50 16.32 -4.51
N LEU A 272 -30.81 15.24 -5.24
CA LEU A 272 -31.40 14.03 -4.66
C LEU A 272 -30.43 13.34 -3.69
N MET A 273 -29.17 13.20 -4.05
CA MET A 273 -28.12 12.62 -3.22
C MET A 273 -27.98 13.38 -1.89
N LEU A 274 -27.87 14.70 -1.93
CA LEU A 274 -27.75 15.55 -0.73
C LEU A 274 -28.99 15.48 0.16
N LYS A 275 -30.18 15.41 -0.43
CA LYS A 275 -31.45 15.22 0.30
C LYS A 275 -31.49 13.87 1.03
N ASN A 276 -31.11 12.80 0.34
CA ASN A 276 -31.08 11.45 0.92
C ASN A 276 -30.05 11.37 2.07
N ALA A 277 -28.86 11.92 1.89
CA ALA A 277 -27.85 11.97 2.95
C ALA A 277 -28.32 12.73 4.19
N GLN A 278 -29.02 13.86 4.01
CA GLN A 278 -29.61 14.61 5.12
C GLN A 278 -30.66 13.78 5.87
N GLN A 279 -31.56 13.08 5.16
CA GLN A 279 -32.56 12.21 5.78
C GLN A 279 -31.92 11.06 6.58
N MET A 280 -30.85 10.46 6.06
CA MET A 280 -30.12 9.40 6.77
C MET A 280 -29.47 9.93 8.06
N ARG A 281 -28.84 11.10 8.02
CA ARG A 281 -28.28 11.75 9.20
C ARG A 281 -29.34 12.07 10.27
N MET A 282 -30.50 12.60 9.86
CA MET A 282 -31.62 12.86 10.78
C MET A 282 -32.13 11.57 11.44
N ARG A 283 -32.26 10.48 10.68
CA ARG A 283 -32.68 9.18 11.22
C ARG A 283 -31.69 8.60 12.21
N SER A 284 -30.38 8.70 11.92
CA SER A 284 -29.34 8.22 12.84
C SER A 284 -29.29 9.01 14.16
N VAL A 285 -29.47 10.33 14.11
CA VAL A 285 -29.56 11.17 15.31
C VAL A 285 -30.82 10.85 16.13
N ALA A 286 -31.97 10.64 15.46
CA ALA A 286 -33.20 10.27 16.13
C ALA A 286 -33.14 8.87 16.78
N ALA A 287 -32.43 7.94 16.15
CA ALA A 287 -32.22 6.59 16.69
C ALA A 287 -31.23 6.55 17.87
N ALA A 288 -30.30 7.50 17.95
CA ALA A 288 -29.32 7.58 19.03
C ALA A 288 -29.91 8.08 20.36
N GLY A 289 -31.12 8.65 20.37
CA GLY A 289 -31.80 9.16 21.57
C GLY A 289 -31.07 10.32 22.27
N PRO A 290 -31.72 11.03 23.20
CA PRO A 290 -31.02 12.03 23.99
C PRO A 290 -29.99 11.34 24.90
N VAL A 291 -28.74 11.79 24.84
CA VAL A 291 -27.69 11.38 25.79
C VAL A 291 -28.18 11.75 27.19
N GLN A 292 -28.57 10.77 27.99
CA GLN A 292 -28.86 11.00 29.40
C GLN A 292 -27.55 11.49 30.05
N SER A 293 -27.53 12.78 30.39
CA SER A 293 -26.51 13.31 31.27
C SER A 293 -26.64 12.59 32.63
N LEU A 294 -25.75 11.68 32.91
CA LEU A 294 -25.58 11.15 34.27
C LEU A 294 -25.18 12.31 35.16
N GLY A 295 -26.19 12.89 35.78
CA GLY A 295 -26.03 13.88 36.80
C GLY A 295 -25.23 13.32 37.96
N SER A 296 -24.16 13.97 38.29
CA SER A 296 -23.35 13.74 39.46
C SER A 296 -24.21 14.00 40.74
N ALA A 297 -24.79 12.92 41.28
CA ALA A 297 -25.33 12.95 42.64
C ALA A 297 -24.17 12.87 43.64
N SER A 298 -23.70 14.03 44.07
CA SER A 298 -22.88 14.15 45.27
C SER A 298 -23.78 14.10 46.50
N GLU A 299 -24.04 12.90 47.02
CA GLU A 299 -24.58 12.74 48.35
C GLU A 299 -23.47 13.00 49.38
N GLY A 300 -23.58 14.17 50.04
CA GLY A 300 -22.83 14.45 51.24
C GLY A 300 -23.32 13.57 52.39
N ARG A 301 -22.47 12.66 52.86
CA ARG A 301 -22.64 12.07 54.20
C ARG A 301 -22.12 12.99 55.25
N ARG A 302 -23.02 13.60 56.02
CA ARG A 302 -22.72 14.16 57.32
C ARG A 302 -22.52 13.00 58.30
N VAL A 303 -21.44 13.05 59.02
CA VAL A 303 -21.18 12.22 60.22
C VAL A 303 -21.45 13.09 61.40
N ASP A 304 -22.40 12.68 62.26
CA ASP A 304 -22.49 13.07 63.66
C ASP A 304 -21.76 12.01 64.49
#